data_5e43d297f81e91e4d048bb6db256216a
#
_entry.id   5e43d297f81e91e4d048bb6db256216a
#
_cell.length_a   1.000
_cell.length_b   1.000
_cell.length_c   1.000
_cell.angle_alpha   90.00
_cell.angle_beta   90.00
_cell.angle_gamma   90.00
#
_symmetry.space_group_name_H-M   'P 1'
#
loop_
_entity.id
_entity.type
_entity.pdbx_description
1 polymer ?
#
loop_
_entity_poly.entity_id
_entity_poly.type
_entity_poly.pdbx_seq_one_letter_code
_entity_poly.pdbx_strand_id
1 'polypeptide(L)'
;MRHTGIAAPFLQPDLESELIAPVGVELEDLHAVHVDLGDVRLDAHRHDGSWTGQHAFPGFRYRPDGTEDPDFILNQEPYRDASILIAGPNFGQGSQQAFAVIRLRQCGMRVVMAPSFGPVFYDDCFDFGLLPVTLDEQVVGRLTERVSASPAIEVTADLARQVIERPGMTPIPFQIDSRRRLSLLQGLDVTLTERLQHGADADAMRKRDRSLRPWIYDTPDP
;
A
#
# COMPACT_ATOMS: atom_id res chain seq x y z
N MET A 1 -14.21 -1.23 -2.94
CA MET A 1 -13.22 -2.03 -2.18
C MET A 1 -13.62 -2.03 -0.72
N ARG A 2 -13.77 -3.20 -0.15
CA ARG A 2 -13.96 -3.42 1.28
C ARG A 2 -12.99 -4.52 1.68
N HIS A 3 -12.12 -4.25 2.63
CA HIS A 3 -11.12 -5.20 3.09
C HIS A 3 -11.30 -5.48 4.58
N THR A 4 -11.32 -6.75 4.96
CA THR A 4 -11.44 -7.19 6.34
C THR A 4 -10.28 -8.12 6.66
N GLY A 5 -9.62 -7.91 7.80
CA GLY A 5 -8.50 -8.74 8.22
C GLY A 5 -7.95 -8.37 9.58
N ILE A 6 -6.96 -9.13 10.01
CA ILE A 6 -6.23 -8.86 11.25
C ILE A 6 -5.44 -7.56 11.09
N ALA A 7 -5.51 -6.71 12.11
CA ALA A 7 -4.75 -5.48 12.17
C ALA A 7 -3.58 -5.62 13.16
N ALA A 8 -2.37 -5.37 12.70
CA ALA A 8 -1.16 -5.42 13.52
C ALA A 8 -0.72 -4.00 13.93
N PRO A 9 -0.55 -3.71 15.22
CA PRO A 9 -0.01 -2.43 15.67
C PRO A 9 1.52 -2.42 15.63
N PHE A 10 2.08 -1.51 14.82
CA PHE A 10 3.52 -1.25 14.76
C PHE A 10 3.77 0.25 14.75
N LEU A 11 3.73 0.87 15.94
CA LEU A 11 3.69 2.31 16.15
C LEU A 11 5.07 2.98 16.15
N GLN A 12 6.04 2.44 15.40
CA GLN A 12 7.35 3.09 15.26
C GLN A 12 7.16 4.45 14.57
N PRO A 13 7.50 5.58 15.23
CA PRO A 13 7.46 6.88 14.58
C PRO A 13 8.60 7.04 13.58
N ASP A 14 8.40 7.90 12.57
CA ASP A 14 9.41 8.26 11.57
C ASP A 14 10.05 7.02 10.89
N LEU A 15 9.24 5.97 10.66
CA LEU A 15 9.73 4.75 10.05
C LEU A 15 10.09 4.99 8.58
N GLU A 16 11.37 4.88 8.28
CA GLU A 16 11.90 5.09 6.95
C GLU A 16 11.55 3.93 6.00
N SER A 17 11.35 4.25 4.74
CA SER A 17 11.04 3.30 3.67
C SER A 17 12.12 2.24 3.49
N GLU A 18 13.38 2.57 3.75
CA GLU A 18 14.54 1.68 3.73
C GLU A 18 14.46 0.58 4.81
N LEU A 19 13.80 0.86 5.92
CA LEU A 19 13.56 -0.14 6.98
C LEU A 19 12.41 -1.09 6.62
N ILE A 20 11.50 -0.64 5.74
CA ILE A 20 10.42 -1.47 5.19
C ILE A 20 10.97 -2.33 4.05
N ALA A 21 11.74 -1.72 3.13
CA ALA A 21 12.33 -2.35 1.95
C ALA A 21 13.80 -1.89 1.77
N PRO A 22 14.78 -2.61 2.29
CA PRO A 22 16.19 -2.25 2.15
C PRO A 22 16.66 -2.20 0.69
N VAL A 23 17.62 -1.33 0.41
CA VAL A 23 18.29 -1.22 -0.90
C VAL A 23 19.01 -2.52 -1.22
N GLY A 24 18.86 -3.03 -2.45
CA GLY A 24 19.54 -4.25 -2.91
C GLY A 24 18.60 -5.34 -3.45
N VAL A 25 17.32 -5.01 -3.56
CA VAL A 25 16.35 -5.87 -4.24
C VAL A 25 16.54 -5.73 -5.75
N GLU A 26 16.78 -6.83 -6.44
CA GLU A 26 17.02 -6.81 -7.88
C GLU A 26 15.75 -6.35 -8.63
N LEU A 27 15.96 -5.53 -9.68
CA LEU A 27 14.91 -4.97 -10.54
C LEU A 27 14.07 -6.04 -11.26
N GLU A 28 14.51 -7.29 -11.28
CA GLU A 28 13.78 -8.41 -11.87
C GLU A 28 12.44 -8.67 -11.17
N ASP A 29 12.35 -8.34 -9.88
CA ASP A 29 11.10 -8.44 -9.13
C ASP A 29 10.05 -7.36 -9.51
N LEU A 30 10.45 -6.28 -10.17
CA LEU A 30 9.54 -5.19 -10.56
C LEU A 30 8.73 -5.50 -11.82
N HIS A 31 9.24 -6.33 -12.72
CA HIS A 31 8.53 -6.70 -13.96
C HIS A 31 7.37 -7.68 -13.70
N ALA A 32 7.38 -8.35 -12.54
CA ALA A 32 6.26 -9.18 -12.08
C ALA A 32 5.11 -8.36 -11.45
N VAL A 33 5.32 -7.08 -11.20
CA VAL A 33 4.32 -6.15 -10.63
C VAL A 33 3.48 -5.47 -11.72
N HIS A 34 3.27 -6.12 -12.85
CA HIS A 34 2.11 -5.80 -13.68
C HIS A 34 0.89 -6.38 -12.96
N VAL A 35 0.40 -5.59 -12.01
CA VAL A 35 -0.60 -5.95 -11.03
C VAL A 35 -1.93 -6.15 -11.74
N ASP A 36 -2.26 -7.41 -11.95
CA ASP A 36 -3.64 -7.80 -11.96
C ASP A 36 -4.15 -7.62 -10.51
N LEU A 37 -5.01 -6.63 -10.28
CA LEU A 37 -5.54 -6.24 -8.96
C LEU A 37 -6.55 -7.26 -8.40
N GLY A 38 -6.77 -8.37 -9.10
CA GLY A 38 -7.52 -9.52 -8.65
C GLY A 38 -6.59 -10.60 -8.09
N ASP A 39 -6.65 -10.86 -6.78
CA ASP A 39 -6.15 -12.07 -6.09
C ASP A 39 -4.71 -12.52 -6.40
N VAL A 40 -3.72 -11.66 -6.41
CA VAL A 40 -2.33 -12.11 -6.37
C VAL A 40 -1.97 -12.48 -4.93
N ARG A 41 -2.28 -13.72 -4.56
CA ARG A 41 -1.50 -14.47 -3.58
C ARG A 41 -0.20 -14.84 -4.27
N LEU A 42 0.82 -14.01 -4.13
CA LEU A 42 2.18 -14.47 -4.37
C LEU A 42 2.51 -15.40 -3.20
N ASP A 43 2.54 -16.70 -3.50
CA ASP A 43 2.95 -17.72 -2.53
C ASP A 43 4.38 -17.42 -2.08
N ALA A 44 4.50 -16.80 -0.91
CA ALA A 44 5.78 -16.42 -0.29
C ALA A 44 6.54 -17.62 0.30
N HIS A 45 6.20 -18.85 -0.09
CA HIS A 45 6.82 -20.05 0.43
C HIS A 45 7.76 -20.69 -0.60
N ARG A 46 8.99 -20.17 -0.70
CA ARG A 46 10.12 -20.99 -1.13
C ARG A 46 10.87 -21.48 0.10
N HIS A 47 10.82 -22.78 0.30
CA HIS A 47 11.40 -23.51 1.44
C HIS A 47 12.93 -23.73 1.32
N ASP A 48 13.71 -22.87 0.70
CA ASP A 48 15.14 -23.12 0.50
C ASP A 48 16.10 -22.34 1.40
N GLY A 49 15.57 -21.61 2.38
CA GLY A 49 16.41 -20.91 3.36
C GLY A 49 17.26 -19.76 2.79
N SER A 50 17.10 -19.44 1.52
CA SER A 50 17.78 -18.28 0.94
C SER A 50 17.06 -16.98 1.36
N TRP A 51 17.82 -15.98 1.74
CA TRP A 51 17.38 -14.60 1.97
C TRP A 51 16.84 -14.02 0.65
N THR A 52 15.65 -14.42 0.27
CA THR A 52 14.96 -13.83 -0.87
C THR A 52 14.23 -12.61 -0.39
N GLY A 53 14.77 -11.48 -0.22
CA GLY A 53 14.20 -10.15 0.02
C GLY A 53 12.66 -9.95 0.08
N GLN A 54 11.91 -10.98 0.33
CA GLN A 54 10.46 -11.09 0.16
C GLN A 54 9.64 -10.55 1.34
N HIS A 55 10.27 -10.22 2.47
CA HIS A 55 9.55 -9.76 3.65
C HIS A 55 9.76 -8.27 3.88
N ALA A 56 8.67 -7.54 4.17
CA ALA A 56 8.78 -6.20 4.69
C ALA A 56 9.40 -6.24 6.10
N PHE A 57 10.15 -5.19 6.45
CA PHE A 57 10.78 -5.00 7.75
C PHE A 57 11.87 -6.03 8.11
N PRO A 58 12.78 -6.41 7.20
CA PRO A 58 13.71 -7.50 7.48
C PRO A 58 14.60 -7.26 8.70
N GLY A 59 15.03 -6.01 8.96
CA GLY A 59 15.83 -5.66 10.13
C GLY A 59 15.09 -5.75 11.48
N PHE A 60 13.74 -5.79 11.46
CA PHE A 60 12.92 -6.04 12.65
C PHE A 60 12.46 -7.49 12.71
N ARG A 61 12.23 -8.11 11.55
CA ARG A 61 11.69 -9.47 11.45
C ARG A 61 12.73 -10.54 11.79
N TYR A 62 14.00 -10.27 11.47
CA TYR A 62 15.07 -11.25 11.60
C TYR A 62 16.21 -10.72 12.47
N ARG A 63 16.79 -11.60 13.26
CA ARG A 63 18.02 -11.38 14.02
C ARG A 63 19.24 -11.44 13.09
N PRO A 64 20.42 -10.97 13.55
CA PRO A 64 21.65 -11.03 12.72
C PRO A 64 22.08 -12.45 12.31
N ASP A 65 21.63 -13.49 12.99
CA ASP A 65 21.86 -14.88 12.66
C ASP A 65 20.88 -15.46 11.64
N GLY A 66 19.94 -14.64 11.14
CA GLY A 66 18.92 -15.03 10.18
C GLY A 66 17.68 -15.70 10.76
N THR A 67 17.62 -15.90 12.08
CA THR A 67 16.42 -16.44 12.74
C THR A 67 15.36 -15.36 12.91
N GLU A 68 14.08 -15.76 12.87
CA GLU A 68 12.98 -14.82 13.17
C GLU A 68 13.10 -14.26 14.58
N ASP A 69 12.89 -12.94 14.71
CA ASP A 69 12.79 -12.32 16.02
C ASP A 69 11.38 -12.54 16.61
N PRO A 70 11.23 -13.33 17.68
CA PRO A 70 9.92 -13.60 18.27
C PRO A 70 9.27 -12.37 18.92
N ASP A 71 10.04 -11.32 19.18
CA ASP A 71 9.52 -10.08 19.77
C ASP A 71 8.93 -9.13 18.74
N PHE A 72 9.22 -9.35 17.43
CA PHE A 72 8.62 -8.54 16.38
C PHE A 72 7.14 -8.91 16.15
N ILE A 73 6.27 -7.91 16.19
CA ILE A 73 4.82 -8.09 16.20
C ILE A 73 4.30 -8.95 15.02
N LEU A 74 4.84 -8.76 13.81
CA LEU A 74 4.43 -9.50 12.63
C LEU A 74 4.99 -10.93 12.56
N ASN A 75 5.78 -11.36 13.55
CA ASN A 75 6.20 -12.74 13.73
C ASN A 75 5.35 -13.48 14.77
N GLN A 76 4.45 -12.76 15.45
CA GLN A 76 3.60 -13.30 16.52
C GLN A 76 2.18 -13.61 16.01
N GLU A 77 1.59 -14.69 16.53
CA GLU A 77 0.17 -14.97 16.31
C GLU A 77 -0.72 -14.01 17.15
N PRO A 78 -1.84 -13.53 16.60
CA PRO A 78 -2.38 -13.79 15.26
C PRO A 78 -1.89 -12.79 14.19
N TYR A 79 -0.92 -11.93 14.48
CA TYR A 79 -0.49 -10.83 13.61
C TYR A 79 0.37 -11.29 12.42
N ARG A 80 0.84 -12.54 12.41
CA ARG A 80 1.59 -13.11 11.29
C ARG A 80 0.80 -13.04 9.97
N ASP A 81 -0.50 -13.23 10.03
CA ASP A 81 -1.41 -13.14 8.90
C ASP A 81 -2.10 -11.77 8.77
N ALA A 82 -1.54 -10.73 9.42
CA ALA A 82 -2.11 -9.40 9.34
C ALA A 82 -2.09 -8.87 7.90
N SER A 83 -3.20 -8.30 7.48
CA SER A 83 -3.35 -7.60 6.20
C SER A 83 -3.64 -6.10 6.36
N ILE A 84 -3.71 -5.66 7.61
CA ILE A 84 -3.88 -4.27 8.01
C ILE A 84 -2.75 -3.91 8.97
N LEU A 85 -2.05 -2.80 8.72
CA LEU A 85 -1.02 -2.28 9.59
C LEU A 85 -1.51 -1.00 10.25
N ILE A 86 -1.34 -0.87 11.57
CA ILE A 86 -1.52 0.38 12.31
C ILE A 86 -0.12 0.89 12.64
N ALA A 87 0.25 2.01 12.03
CA ALA A 87 1.60 2.55 12.07
C ALA A 87 1.69 3.87 12.85
N GLY A 88 2.91 4.25 13.19
CA GLY A 88 3.23 5.54 13.80
C GLY A 88 3.20 6.71 12.80
N PRO A 89 3.40 7.93 13.29
CA PRO A 89 3.46 9.10 12.43
C PRO A 89 4.65 9.06 11.47
N ASN A 90 4.53 9.79 10.35
CA ASN A 90 5.55 9.90 9.29
C ASN A 90 5.99 8.56 8.70
N PHE A 91 5.05 7.63 8.55
CA PHE A 91 5.32 6.30 8.04
C PHE A 91 5.76 6.31 6.57
N GLY A 92 6.82 5.57 6.25
CA GLY A 92 7.28 5.38 4.89
C GLY A 92 8.04 6.58 4.30
N GLN A 93 8.69 7.42 5.13
CA GLN A 93 9.62 8.44 4.65
C GLN A 93 10.88 7.82 4.05
N GLY A 94 11.72 8.64 3.42
CA GLY A 94 13.02 8.18 2.89
C GLY A 94 13.06 8.13 1.37
N SER A 95 13.97 7.36 0.80
CA SER A 95 14.24 7.32 -0.65
C SER A 95 13.67 6.10 -1.38
N GLN A 96 13.23 5.07 -0.65
CA GLN A 96 12.75 3.79 -1.21
C GLN A 96 11.22 3.64 -1.11
N GLN A 97 10.46 4.74 -1.26
CA GLN A 97 9.04 4.78 -0.90
C GLN A 97 8.19 3.83 -1.77
N ALA A 98 8.38 3.83 -3.09
CA ALA A 98 7.68 2.91 -3.98
C ALA A 98 7.99 1.43 -3.66
N PHE A 99 9.27 1.10 -3.40
CA PHE A 99 9.67 -0.26 -3.02
C PHE A 99 9.05 -0.69 -1.69
N ALA A 100 8.95 0.22 -0.73
CA ALA A 100 8.30 -0.05 0.55
C ALA A 100 6.82 -0.42 0.36
N VAL A 101 6.09 0.31 -0.50
CA VAL A 101 4.68 -0.02 -0.83
C VAL A 101 4.58 -1.39 -1.49
N ILE A 102 5.43 -1.66 -2.48
CA ILE A 102 5.46 -2.96 -3.18
C ILE A 102 5.72 -4.10 -2.19
N ARG A 103 6.70 -3.93 -1.29
CA ARG A 103 7.02 -4.95 -0.28
C ARG A 103 5.88 -5.19 0.70
N LEU A 104 5.24 -4.15 1.19
CA LEU A 104 4.05 -4.29 2.03
C LEU A 104 2.94 -5.08 1.30
N ARG A 105 2.71 -4.78 0.03
CA ARG A 105 1.73 -5.49 -0.80
C ARG A 105 2.09 -6.97 -0.99
N GLN A 106 3.35 -7.28 -1.27
CA GLN A 106 3.86 -8.65 -1.41
C GLN A 106 3.71 -9.45 -0.11
N CYS A 107 3.89 -8.81 1.05
CA CYS A 107 3.65 -9.41 2.37
C CYS A 107 2.17 -9.55 2.74
N GLY A 108 1.24 -9.28 1.82
CA GLY A 108 -0.19 -9.43 2.08
C GLY A 108 -0.87 -8.19 2.67
N MET A 109 -0.15 -7.11 2.94
CA MET A 109 -0.77 -5.87 3.42
C MET A 109 -1.69 -5.26 2.36
N ARG A 110 -2.84 -4.77 2.80
CA ARG A 110 -3.88 -4.15 1.97
C ARG A 110 -4.25 -2.77 2.45
N VAL A 111 -4.06 -2.50 3.74
CA VAL A 111 -4.39 -1.24 4.38
C VAL A 111 -3.25 -0.86 5.34
N VAL A 112 -2.85 0.40 5.33
CA VAL A 112 -1.99 0.99 6.36
C VAL A 112 -2.71 2.19 6.95
N MET A 113 -2.82 2.24 8.26
CA MET A 113 -3.44 3.34 9.02
C MET A 113 -2.35 4.05 9.81
N ALA A 114 -2.21 5.36 9.65
CA ALA A 114 -1.19 6.14 10.36
C ALA A 114 -1.67 7.57 10.60
N PRO A 115 -1.06 8.30 11.55
CA PRO A 115 -1.31 9.73 11.71
C PRO A 115 -0.83 10.56 10.52
N SER A 116 0.29 10.15 9.89
CA SER A 116 0.83 10.77 8.70
C SER A 116 1.75 9.81 7.94
N PHE A 117 2.03 10.13 6.69
CA PHE A 117 2.85 9.33 5.77
C PHE A 117 3.91 10.20 5.11
N GLY A 118 4.98 9.58 4.62
CA GLY A 118 5.83 10.19 3.62
C GLY A 118 5.02 10.56 2.38
N PRO A 119 5.19 11.76 1.80
CA PRO A 119 4.30 12.25 0.72
C PRO A 119 4.31 11.35 -0.51
N VAL A 120 5.49 10.91 -0.94
CA VAL A 120 5.65 10.02 -2.11
C VAL A 120 5.12 8.61 -1.78
N PHE A 121 5.41 8.10 -0.57
CA PHE A 121 4.84 6.83 -0.10
C PHE A 121 3.30 6.83 -0.15
N TYR A 122 2.69 7.93 0.30
CA TYR A 122 1.24 8.09 0.28
C TYR A 122 0.67 8.03 -1.14
N ASP A 123 1.35 8.70 -2.10
CA ASP A 123 0.94 8.71 -3.50
C ASP A 123 1.15 7.34 -4.16
N ASP A 124 2.30 6.72 -3.96
CA ASP A 124 2.63 5.39 -4.49
C ASP A 124 1.65 4.30 -3.98
N CYS A 125 1.08 4.47 -2.77
CA CYS A 125 0.08 3.53 -2.26
C CYS A 125 -1.10 3.34 -3.23
N PHE A 126 -1.55 4.41 -3.88
CA PHE A 126 -2.67 4.35 -4.82
C PHE A 126 -2.29 3.66 -6.13
N ASP A 127 -1.06 3.85 -6.58
CA ASP A 127 -0.55 3.24 -7.82
C ASP A 127 -0.33 1.73 -7.64
N PHE A 128 0.06 1.29 -6.44
CA PHE A 128 0.30 -0.12 -6.13
C PHE A 128 -0.84 -0.80 -5.37
N GLY A 129 -2.02 -0.17 -5.26
CA GLY A 129 -3.22 -0.78 -4.70
C GLY A 129 -3.17 -1.06 -3.18
N LEU A 130 -2.38 -0.30 -2.43
CA LEU A 130 -2.38 -0.25 -0.97
C LEU A 130 -3.29 0.89 -0.51
N LEU A 131 -4.15 0.67 0.46
CA LEU A 131 -5.02 1.72 1.00
C LEU A 131 -4.33 2.45 2.16
N PRO A 132 -3.81 3.68 1.98
CA PRO A 132 -3.31 4.49 3.09
C PRO A 132 -4.50 5.22 3.73
N VAL A 133 -4.66 5.09 5.04
CA VAL A 133 -5.71 5.74 5.81
C VAL A 133 -5.08 6.68 6.83
N THR A 134 -5.24 7.97 6.62
CA THR A 134 -4.79 8.97 7.61
C THR A 134 -5.86 9.13 8.67
N LEU A 135 -5.47 8.96 9.93
CA LEU A 135 -6.33 9.11 11.11
C LEU A 135 -5.64 10.05 12.12
N ASP A 136 -6.45 10.73 12.93
CA ASP A 136 -5.94 11.49 14.06
C ASP A 136 -5.12 10.58 15.02
N GLU A 137 -4.03 11.10 15.57
CA GLU A 137 -3.11 10.32 16.44
C GLU A 137 -3.82 9.71 17.64
N GLN A 138 -4.77 10.45 18.23
CA GLN A 138 -5.57 9.92 19.36
C GLN A 138 -6.51 8.80 18.89
N VAL A 139 -6.98 8.86 17.66
CA VAL A 139 -7.81 7.79 17.06
C VAL A 139 -6.96 6.55 16.82
N VAL A 140 -5.76 6.71 16.28
CA VAL A 140 -4.78 5.62 16.10
C VAL A 140 -4.46 4.97 17.45
N GLY A 141 -4.19 5.76 18.51
CA GLY A 141 -3.94 5.25 19.86
C GLY A 141 -5.10 4.40 20.39
N ARG A 142 -6.33 4.92 20.33
CA ARG A 142 -7.52 4.16 20.79
C ARG A 142 -7.77 2.89 19.97
N LEU A 143 -7.55 2.94 18.65
CA LEU A 143 -7.68 1.77 17.79
C LEU A 143 -6.64 0.71 18.15
N THR A 144 -5.38 1.12 18.37
CA THR A 144 -4.28 0.26 18.82
C THR A 144 -4.59 -0.44 20.13
N GLU A 145 -5.07 0.29 21.15
CA GLU A 145 -5.47 -0.29 22.43
C GLU A 145 -6.55 -1.38 22.26
N ARG A 146 -7.56 -1.10 21.43
CA ARG A 146 -8.64 -2.04 21.15
C ARG A 146 -8.18 -3.28 20.38
N VAL A 147 -7.29 -3.10 19.41
CA VAL A 147 -6.73 -4.21 18.63
C VAL A 147 -5.85 -5.07 19.53
N SER A 148 -4.98 -4.47 20.32
CA SER A 148 -4.09 -5.19 21.24
C SER A 148 -4.85 -5.95 22.34
N ALA A 149 -5.97 -5.40 22.82
CA ALA A 149 -6.80 -6.07 23.82
C ALA A 149 -7.55 -7.31 23.29
N SER A 150 -7.77 -7.40 21.98
CA SER A 150 -8.47 -8.52 21.32
C SER A 150 -7.96 -8.75 19.90
N PRO A 151 -6.74 -9.30 19.75
CA PRO A 151 -6.04 -9.35 18.47
C PRO A 151 -6.76 -10.15 17.37
N ALA A 152 -7.51 -11.20 17.75
CA ALA A 152 -8.25 -12.06 16.82
C ALA A 152 -9.50 -11.41 16.21
N ILE A 153 -9.91 -10.23 16.70
CA ILE A 153 -11.08 -9.54 16.14
C ILE A 153 -10.62 -8.68 14.96
N GLU A 154 -11.11 -9.01 13.79
CA GLU A 154 -10.78 -8.34 12.54
C GLU A 154 -11.25 -6.88 12.50
N VAL A 155 -10.54 -6.09 11.70
CA VAL A 155 -10.88 -4.72 11.35
C VAL A 155 -11.31 -4.69 9.88
N THR A 156 -12.31 -3.90 9.56
CA THR A 156 -12.79 -3.69 8.19
C THR A 156 -12.51 -2.26 7.76
N ALA A 157 -11.84 -2.08 6.64
CA ALA A 157 -11.70 -0.80 5.95
C ALA A 157 -12.66 -0.78 4.75
N ASP A 158 -13.64 0.09 4.77
CA ASP A 158 -14.62 0.28 3.69
C ASP A 158 -14.32 1.60 2.95
N LEU A 159 -13.64 1.48 1.80
CA LEU A 159 -13.27 2.63 0.96
C LEU A 159 -14.50 3.30 0.33
N ALA A 160 -15.56 2.54 0.03
CA ALA A 160 -16.76 3.13 -0.56
C ALA A 160 -17.50 4.03 0.43
N ARG A 161 -17.58 3.62 1.69
CA ARG A 161 -18.19 4.38 2.77
C ARG A 161 -17.21 5.31 3.49
N GLN A 162 -15.91 5.12 3.25
CA GLN A 162 -14.81 5.82 3.93
C GLN A 162 -14.90 5.69 5.46
N VAL A 163 -15.03 4.45 5.94
CA VAL A 163 -15.10 4.14 7.37
C VAL A 163 -14.24 2.93 7.72
N ILE A 164 -13.66 2.97 8.92
CA ILE A 164 -13.06 1.80 9.57
C ILE A 164 -14.06 1.26 10.56
N GLU A 165 -14.36 -0.02 10.47
CA GLU A 165 -15.30 -0.73 11.31
C GLU A 165 -14.60 -1.86 12.08
N ARG A 166 -15.00 -2.07 13.33
CA ARG A 166 -14.58 -3.19 14.16
C ARG A 166 -15.73 -3.53 15.11
N PRO A 167 -16.04 -4.83 15.34
CA PRO A 167 -17.06 -5.23 16.30
C PRO A 167 -16.86 -4.57 17.68
N GLY A 168 -17.91 -3.97 18.20
CA GLY A 168 -17.88 -3.29 19.51
C GLY A 168 -17.23 -1.90 19.49
N MET A 169 -16.99 -1.30 18.32
CA MET A 169 -16.52 0.08 18.19
C MET A 169 -17.46 0.92 17.33
N THR A 170 -17.52 2.21 17.62
CA THR A 170 -18.14 3.18 16.73
C THR A 170 -17.31 3.27 15.44
N PRO A 171 -17.93 3.24 14.26
CA PRO A 171 -17.21 3.41 13.00
C PRO A 171 -16.38 4.69 12.98
N ILE A 172 -15.14 4.58 12.51
CA ILE A 172 -14.19 5.69 12.44
C ILE A 172 -14.20 6.21 10.99
N PRO A 173 -14.64 7.45 10.73
CA PRO A 173 -14.60 8.02 9.40
C PRO A 173 -13.17 8.38 9.01
N PHE A 174 -12.85 8.26 7.71
CA PHE A 174 -11.65 8.78 7.11
C PHE A 174 -11.95 9.44 5.77
N GLN A 175 -11.01 10.19 5.23
CA GLN A 175 -11.20 10.89 3.95
C GLN A 175 -10.05 10.55 2.99
N ILE A 176 -10.42 10.30 1.75
CA ILE A 176 -9.50 10.15 0.62
C ILE A 176 -10.04 11.00 -0.53
N ASP A 177 -9.13 11.66 -1.24
CA ASP A 177 -9.46 12.40 -2.45
C ASP A 177 -10.25 11.53 -3.45
N SER A 178 -11.23 12.14 -4.11
CA SER A 178 -12.17 11.43 -4.99
C SER A 178 -11.50 10.72 -6.16
N ARG A 179 -10.41 11.26 -6.73
CA ARG A 179 -9.66 10.65 -7.83
C ARG A 179 -8.90 9.42 -7.35
N ARG A 180 -8.16 9.57 -6.23
CA ARG A 180 -7.43 8.48 -5.59
C ARG A 180 -8.36 7.34 -5.15
N ARG A 181 -9.52 7.70 -4.59
CA ARG A 181 -10.56 6.75 -4.22
C ARG A 181 -11.06 5.97 -5.46
N LEU A 182 -11.29 6.66 -6.57
CA LEU A 182 -11.76 6.03 -7.81
C LEU A 182 -10.70 5.08 -8.38
N SER A 183 -9.43 5.47 -8.39
CA SER A 183 -8.30 4.64 -8.80
C SER A 183 -8.29 3.31 -8.04
N LEU A 184 -8.31 3.34 -6.70
CA LEU A 184 -8.35 2.12 -5.89
C LEU A 184 -9.62 1.29 -6.07
N LEU A 185 -10.80 1.93 -6.27
CA LEU A 185 -12.06 1.21 -6.45
C LEU A 185 -12.13 0.48 -7.79
N GLN A 186 -11.54 1.04 -8.83
CA GLN A 186 -11.57 0.50 -10.19
C GLN A 186 -10.33 -0.33 -10.54
N GLY A 187 -9.32 -0.32 -9.68
CA GLY A 187 -8.04 -0.96 -9.94
C GLY A 187 -7.29 -0.33 -11.12
N LEU A 188 -7.50 0.96 -11.36
CA LEU A 188 -6.89 1.69 -12.45
C LEU A 188 -5.73 2.53 -11.90
N ASP A 189 -4.63 2.60 -12.65
CA ASP A 189 -3.61 3.60 -12.40
C ASP A 189 -4.13 5.01 -12.70
N VAL A 190 -3.42 6.03 -12.22
CA VAL A 190 -3.79 7.44 -12.41
C VAL A 190 -3.92 7.77 -13.89
N THR A 191 -3.01 7.25 -14.74
CA THR A 191 -2.98 7.49 -16.20
C THR A 191 -4.21 6.92 -16.88
N LEU A 192 -4.61 5.69 -16.53
CA LEU A 192 -5.83 5.07 -17.06
C LEU A 192 -7.09 5.79 -16.58
N THR A 193 -7.10 6.23 -15.33
CA THR A 193 -8.22 6.99 -14.77
C THR A 193 -8.40 8.33 -15.51
N GLU A 194 -7.31 9.06 -15.73
CA GLU A 194 -7.34 10.32 -16.51
C GLU A 194 -7.72 10.08 -17.97
N ARG A 195 -7.23 9.00 -18.56
CA ARG A 195 -7.59 8.64 -19.95
C ARG A 195 -9.07 8.29 -20.09
N LEU A 196 -9.68 7.64 -19.11
CA LEU A 196 -11.11 7.35 -19.11
C LEU A 196 -11.96 8.61 -18.89
N GLN A 197 -11.51 9.55 -18.08
CA GLN A 197 -12.22 10.80 -17.78
C GLN A 197 -12.08 11.84 -18.89
N HIS A 198 -10.91 11.95 -19.50
CA HIS A 198 -10.56 13.02 -20.45
C HIS A 198 -10.18 12.52 -21.84
N GLY A 199 -10.28 11.22 -22.11
CA GLY A 199 -9.86 10.62 -23.38
C GLY A 199 -10.58 11.22 -24.58
N ALA A 200 -11.89 11.46 -24.48
CA ALA A 200 -12.67 12.08 -25.55
C ALA A 200 -12.22 13.51 -25.85
N ASP A 201 -11.91 14.30 -24.83
CA ASP A 201 -11.42 15.68 -24.96
C ASP A 201 -10.00 15.70 -25.55
N ALA A 202 -9.14 14.79 -25.10
CA ALA A 202 -7.78 14.62 -25.62
C ALA A 202 -7.78 14.19 -27.09
N ASP A 203 -8.67 13.30 -27.49
CA ASP A 203 -8.81 12.86 -28.88
C ASP A 203 -9.38 13.99 -29.76
N ALA A 204 -10.35 14.76 -29.26
CA ALA A 204 -10.87 15.94 -29.93
C ALA A 204 -9.78 17.01 -30.14
N MET A 205 -8.99 17.25 -29.09
CA MET A 205 -7.86 18.17 -29.16
C MET A 205 -6.79 17.70 -30.15
N ARG A 206 -6.41 16.40 -30.10
CA ARG A 206 -5.45 15.80 -31.03
C ARG A 206 -5.92 15.88 -32.48
N LYS A 207 -7.19 15.62 -32.71
CA LYS A 207 -7.80 15.74 -34.04
C LYS A 207 -7.76 17.18 -34.60
N ARG A 208 -8.06 18.16 -33.75
CA ARG A 208 -7.94 19.57 -34.06
C ARG A 208 -6.50 19.98 -34.32
N ASP A 209 -5.58 19.55 -33.48
CA ASP A 209 -4.14 19.87 -33.60
C ASP A 209 -3.55 19.28 -34.88
N ARG A 210 -3.92 18.05 -35.24
CA ARG A 210 -3.50 17.40 -36.49
C ARG A 210 -3.94 18.18 -37.73
N SER A 211 -5.09 18.83 -37.68
CA SER A 211 -5.55 19.67 -38.79
C SER A 211 -4.80 20.99 -38.89
N LEU A 212 -4.30 21.53 -37.77
CA LEU A 212 -3.58 22.80 -37.70
C LEU A 212 -2.06 22.63 -37.90
N ARG A 213 -1.51 21.49 -37.47
CA ARG A 213 -0.07 21.20 -37.45
C ARG A 213 0.23 19.79 -37.96
N PRO A 214 -0.17 19.43 -39.22
CA PRO A 214 0.00 18.07 -39.74
C PRO A 214 1.46 17.57 -39.68
N TRP A 215 2.42 18.46 -39.89
CA TRP A 215 3.85 18.12 -39.91
C TRP A 215 4.40 17.54 -38.59
N ILE A 216 3.71 17.71 -37.47
CA ILE A 216 4.11 17.11 -36.18
C ILE A 216 3.79 15.62 -36.14
N TYR A 217 2.81 15.18 -36.92
CA TYR A 217 2.26 13.82 -36.93
C TYR A 217 2.75 12.98 -38.13
N ASP A 218 3.48 13.60 -39.06
CA ASP A 218 3.96 12.95 -40.28
C ASP A 218 5.42 12.42 -40.11
N THR A 219 5.95 12.34 -38.90
CA THR A 219 7.22 11.67 -38.63
C THR A 219 7.04 10.17 -38.78
N PRO A 220 7.85 9.50 -39.66
CA PRO A 220 7.84 8.04 -39.71
C PRO A 220 8.28 7.48 -38.35
N ASP A 221 7.54 6.48 -37.87
CA ASP A 221 7.95 5.72 -36.68
C ASP A 221 9.36 5.16 -36.86
N PRO A 222 10.22 5.24 -35.83
CA PRO A 222 11.60 4.76 -35.89
C PRO A 222 11.69 3.24 -36.05
#